data_7caa1cac4f2e3e8b7470d501baf5836c
#
_entry.id   7caa1cac4f2e3e8b7470d501baf5836c
#
_cell.length_a   1.000
_cell.length_b   1.000
_cell.length_c   1.000
_cell.angle_alpha   90.00
_cell.angle_beta   90.00
_cell.angle_gamma   90.00
#
_symmetry.space_group_name_H-M   'P 1'
#
loop_
_entity.id
_entity.type
_entity.pdbx_description
1 polymer ?
#
loop_
_entity_poly.entity_id
_entity_poly.type
_entity_poly.pdbx_seq_one_letter_code
_entity_poly.pdbx_strand_id
1 'polypeptide(L)'
;TDPVAERRDCLKGQFGIRIGSTNREATVWADVIVLAVKPQMLSAVLSELGPTLAHALVISIVAGVTIRTIVEQAGGATRVVRAMPNTPALVREGMTALAMGAGVSDDDAGLVRTIFETVGRVVAVEERLMDAVTGLSGSGPAYVFQAIEALADGGVMMGLPRQTAELLAAQTVFGSARLVLESGVHPAQLKDRVASPGGTTIAGLHQLEQRGFRA
;
A
#
# COMPACT_ATOMS: atom_id res chain seq x y z
N THR A 1 -6.35 17.16 -9.44
CA THR A 1 -5.35 17.76 -10.34
C THR A 1 -4.30 16.73 -10.73
N ASP A 2 -3.66 16.87 -11.86
CA ASP A 2 -2.49 16.11 -12.34
C ASP A 2 -1.77 16.98 -13.38
N PRO A 3 -0.44 17.01 -13.46
CA PRO A 3 0.26 17.80 -14.48
C PRO A 3 0.00 17.29 -15.91
N VAL A 4 -0.32 16.01 -16.08
CA VAL A 4 -0.57 15.37 -17.38
C VAL A 4 -2.03 15.53 -17.78
N ALA A 5 -2.30 16.29 -18.84
CA ALA A 5 -3.66 16.61 -19.30
C ALA A 5 -4.46 15.35 -19.68
N GLU A 6 -3.84 14.43 -20.43
CA GLU A 6 -4.48 13.19 -20.88
C GLU A 6 -4.95 12.32 -19.71
N ARG A 7 -4.18 12.33 -18.58
CA ARG A 7 -4.57 11.60 -17.36
C ARG A 7 -5.79 12.24 -16.70
N ARG A 8 -5.83 13.58 -16.62
CA ARG A 8 -7.00 14.29 -16.10
C ARG A 8 -8.26 13.99 -16.91
N ASP A 9 -8.14 14.04 -18.24
CA ASP A 9 -9.26 13.80 -19.15
C ASP A 9 -9.75 12.34 -19.08
N CYS A 10 -8.83 11.39 -19.00
CA CYS A 10 -9.15 9.98 -18.79
C CYS A 10 -9.94 9.78 -17.49
N LEU A 11 -9.47 10.32 -16.36
CA LEU A 11 -10.15 10.21 -15.07
C LEU A 11 -11.52 10.90 -15.08
N LYS A 12 -11.63 12.06 -15.72
CA LYS A 12 -12.91 12.73 -15.90
C LYS A 12 -13.90 11.88 -16.70
N GLY A 13 -13.44 11.29 -17.81
CA GLY A 13 -14.29 10.42 -18.66
C GLY A 13 -14.72 9.14 -17.94
N GLN A 14 -13.82 8.54 -17.17
CA GLN A 14 -14.09 7.28 -16.47
C GLN A 14 -14.98 7.45 -15.23
N PHE A 15 -14.78 8.51 -14.46
CA PHE A 15 -15.39 8.67 -13.14
C PHE A 15 -16.33 9.88 -13.03
N GLY A 16 -16.46 10.71 -14.06
CA GLY A 16 -17.29 11.92 -14.02
C GLY A 16 -16.81 12.97 -13.02
N ILE A 17 -15.55 12.89 -12.57
CA ILE A 17 -15.01 13.78 -11.55
C ILE A 17 -14.73 15.19 -12.10
N ARG A 18 -14.77 16.17 -11.21
CA ARG A 18 -14.29 17.52 -11.51
C ARG A 18 -12.77 17.54 -11.62
N ILE A 19 -12.24 18.19 -12.65
CA ILE A 19 -10.79 18.38 -12.81
C ILE A 19 -10.43 19.84 -12.58
N GLY A 20 -9.36 20.09 -11.82
CA GLY A 20 -8.75 21.40 -11.63
C GLY A 20 -7.55 21.59 -12.55
N SER A 21 -7.35 22.79 -13.06
CA SER A 21 -6.20 23.11 -13.90
C SER A 21 -4.92 23.33 -13.09
N THR A 22 -5.06 23.74 -11.83
CA THR A 22 -3.97 23.96 -10.88
C THR A 22 -4.26 23.32 -9.52
N ASN A 23 -3.22 23.02 -8.75
CA ASN A 23 -3.38 22.51 -7.39
C ASN A 23 -4.10 23.57 -6.51
N ARG A 24 -3.72 24.82 -6.64
CA ARG A 24 -4.31 25.92 -5.86
C ARG A 24 -5.81 26.06 -6.08
N GLU A 25 -6.29 25.92 -7.32
CA GLU A 25 -7.73 25.94 -7.61
C GLU A 25 -8.48 24.84 -6.85
N ALA A 26 -7.93 23.63 -6.79
CA ALA A 26 -8.57 22.51 -6.10
C ALA A 26 -8.56 22.67 -4.57
N THR A 27 -7.50 23.20 -4.00
CA THR A 27 -7.37 23.33 -2.53
C THR A 27 -8.28 24.38 -1.92
N VAL A 28 -8.74 25.37 -2.66
CA VAL A 28 -9.64 26.44 -2.15
C VAL A 28 -10.98 25.89 -1.65
N TRP A 29 -11.48 24.80 -2.25
CA TRP A 29 -12.79 24.24 -1.93
C TRP A 29 -12.74 22.81 -1.34
N ALA A 30 -11.55 22.22 -1.23
CA ALA A 30 -11.40 20.84 -0.78
C ALA A 30 -11.30 20.78 0.76
N ASP A 31 -12.18 20.00 1.37
CA ASP A 31 -12.10 19.68 2.81
C ASP A 31 -11.02 18.62 3.12
N VAL A 32 -10.75 17.76 2.14
CA VAL A 32 -9.72 16.70 2.22
C VAL A 32 -8.80 16.79 1.00
N ILE A 33 -7.50 16.82 1.24
CA ILE A 33 -6.47 16.90 0.21
C ILE A 33 -5.57 15.68 0.28
N VAL A 34 -5.48 14.92 -0.80
CA VAL A 34 -4.57 13.78 -0.89
C VAL A 34 -3.30 14.19 -1.64
N LEU A 35 -2.17 14.17 -0.95
CA LEU A 35 -0.84 14.36 -1.54
C LEU A 35 -0.36 13.02 -2.12
N ALA A 36 -0.50 12.88 -3.44
CA ALA A 36 -0.17 11.66 -4.18
C ALA A 36 0.94 11.92 -5.23
N VAL A 37 1.91 12.72 -4.87
CA VAL A 37 3.05 13.09 -5.73
C VAL A 37 4.28 12.27 -5.38
N LYS A 38 5.26 12.24 -6.28
CA LYS A 38 6.56 11.63 -5.96
C LYS A 38 7.29 12.46 -4.89
N PRO A 39 8.08 11.82 -3.99
CA PRO A 39 8.74 12.52 -2.88
C PRO A 39 9.53 13.76 -3.31
N GLN A 40 10.26 13.67 -4.44
CA GLN A 40 11.07 14.78 -4.97
C GLN A 40 10.24 15.99 -5.44
N MET A 41 8.94 15.81 -5.71
CA MET A 41 8.03 16.89 -6.12
C MET A 41 7.31 17.54 -4.95
N LEU A 42 7.31 16.91 -3.78
CA LEU A 42 6.46 17.30 -2.66
C LEU A 42 6.78 18.71 -2.16
N SER A 43 8.07 19.06 -2.02
CA SER A 43 8.49 20.38 -1.53
C SER A 43 7.98 21.52 -2.42
N ALA A 44 8.02 21.35 -3.75
CA ALA A 44 7.49 22.33 -4.68
C ALA A 44 5.96 22.49 -4.54
N VAL A 45 5.26 21.36 -4.41
CA VAL A 45 3.79 21.37 -4.21
C VAL A 45 3.40 22.02 -2.88
N LEU A 46 4.07 21.70 -1.79
CA LEU A 46 3.81 22.31 -0.48
C LEU A 46 4.13 23.80 -0.47
N SER A 47 5.19 24.24 -1.15
CA SER A 47 5.52 25.67 -1.31
C SER A 47 4.47 26.43 -2.12
N GLU A 48 3.89 25.78 -3.16
CA GLU A 48 2.79 26.36 -3.94
C GLU A 48 1.51 26.49 -3.12
N LEU A 49 1.17 25.46 -2.35
CA LEU A 49 -0.10 25.37 -1.62
C LEU A 49 -0.07 26.10 -0.28
N GLY A 50 1.04 25.99 0.45
CA GLY A 50 1.30 26.72 1.70
C GLY A 50 0.09 26.88 2.62
N PRO A 51 -0.24 28.14 2.96
CA PRO A 51 -1.32 28.42 3.91
C PRO A 51 -2.73 27.95 3.46
N THR A 52 -2.93 27.63 2.18
CA THR A 52 -4.22 27.14 1.71
C THR A 52 -4.55 25.73 2.22
N LEU A 53 -3.56 25.03 2.79
CA LEU A 53 -3.76 23.70 3.40
C LEU A 53 -4.30 23.77 4.83
N ALA A 54 -4.26 24.93 5.48
CA ALA A 54 -4.57 25.05 6.91
C ALA A 54 -6.02 24.71 7.28
N HIS A 55 -6.98 24.85 6.36
CA HIS A 55 -8.39 24.53 6.62
C HIS A 55 -8.74 23.07 6.33
N ALA A 56 -7.94 22.37 5.53
CA ALA A 56 -8.24 21.03 5.06
C ALA A 56 -7.55 19.95 5.92
N LEU A 57 -8.10 18.73 5.85
CA LEU A 57 -7.42 17.53 6.28
C LEU A 57 -6.47 17.07 5.16
N VAL A 58 -5.18 16.99 5.44
CA VAL A 58 -4.17 16.54 4.47
C VAL A 58 -3.85 15.07 4.69
N ILE A 59 -4.03 14.27 3.67
CA ILE A 59 -3.61 12.86 3.64
C ILE A 59 -2.39 12.74 2.74
N SER A 60 -1.27 12.30 3.27
CA SER A 60 -0.06 12.07 2.46
C SER A 60 0.18 10.58 2.25
N ILE A 61 0.23 10.15 1.00
CA ILE A 61 0.69 8.80 0.60
C ILE A 61 2.14 8.82 0.10
N VAL A 62 2.88 9.89 0.38
CA VAL A 62 4.26 10.09 -0.08
C VAL A 62 5.21 9.30 0.83
N ALA A 63 5.93 8.35 0.25
CA ALA A 63 6.88 7.53 0.99
C ALA A 63 8.08 8.35 1.52
N GLY A 64 8.54 8.03 2.72
CA GLY A 64 9.77 8.60 3.30
C GLY A 64 9.65 10.05 3.80
N VAL A 65 8.45 10.66 3.77
CA VAL A 65 8.25 12.03 4.26
C VAL A 65 7.45 12.02 5.57
N THR A 66 7.96 12.69 6.59
CA THR A 66 7.33 12.75 7.92
C THR A 66 6.19 13.76 7.96
N ILE A 67 5.25 13.54 8.88
CA ILE A 67 4.17 14.50 9.20
C ILE A 67 4.79 15.86 9.56
N ARG A 68 5.84 15.88 10.37
CA ARG A 68 6.53 17.11 10.76
C ARG A 68 7.02 17.90 9.54
N THR A 69 7.68 17.23 8.60
CA THR A 69 8.15 17.87 7.37
C THR A 69 7.01 18.49 6.56
N ILE A 70 5.87 17.79 6.46
CA ILE A 70 4.71 18.30 5.74
C ILE A 70 4.13 19.53 6.45
N VAL A 71 3.95 19.46 7.77
CA VAL A 71 3.42 20.58 8.58
C VAL A 71 4.31 21.80 8.50
N GLU A 72 5.63 21.65 8.65
CA GLU A 72 6.60 22.74 8.56
C GLU A 72 6.56 23.42 7.18
N GLN A 73 6.54 22.65 6.10
CA GLN A 73 6.51 23.18 4.74
C GLN A 73 5.14 23.75 4.35
N ALA A 74 4.05 23.30 4.99
CA ALA A 74 2.70 23.86 4.79
C ALA A 74 2.42 25.12 5.58
N GLY A 75 3.38 25.62 6.37
CA GLY A 75 3.24 26.86 7.13
C GLY A 75 2.65 26.72 8.54
N GLY A 76 2.58 25.50 9.08
CA GLY A 76 2.36 25.22 10.51
C GLY A 76 1.02 24.54 10.83
N ALA A 77 -0.09 25.23 10.83
CA ALA A 77 -1.35 24.72 11.40
C ALA A 77 -2.14 23.80 10.45
N THR A 78 -1.58 22.65 10.08
CA THR A 78 -2.20 21.71 9.14
C THR A 78 -2.44 20.37 9.81
N ARG A 79 -3.66 19.84 9.72
CA ARG A 79 -4.02 18.48 10.15
C ARG A 79 -3.53 17.48 9.12
N VAL A 80 -2.60 16.62 9.48
CA VAL A 80 -1.96 15.69 8.54
C VAL A 80 -2.12 14.26 9.00
N VAL A 81 -2.59 13.39 8.11
CA VAL A 81 -2.52 11.94 8.24
C VAL A 81 -1.51 11.41 7.22
N ARG A 82 -0.52 10.68 7.70
CA ARG A 82 0.39 9.94 6.82
C ARG A 82 -0.18 8.55 6.58
N ALA A 83 -0.39 8.21 5.33
CA ALA A 83 -0.90 6.91 4.90
C ALA A 83 0.14 6.20 4.04
N MET A 84 0.27 4.89 4.23
CA MET A 84 1.13 4.05 3.39
C MET A 84 0.32 2.90 2.83
N PRO A 85 -0.37 3.11 1.69
CA PRO A 85 -1.03 2.06 0.93
C PRO A 85 -0.01 1.23 0.16
N ASN A 86 -0.46 0.10 -0.42
CA ASN A 86 0.32 -0.71 -1.32
C ASN A 86 -0.43 -1.02 -2.62
N THR A 87 0.27 -1.53 -3.63
CA THR A 87 -0.28 -1.75 -4.98
C THR A 87 -1.47 -2.70 -5.07
N PRO A 88 -1.69 -3.73 -4.21
CA PRO A 88 -2.90 -4.53 -4.23
C PRO A 88 -4.20 -3.75 -4.00
N ALA A 89 -4.14 -2.48 -3.58
CA ALA A 89 -5.27 -1.56 -3.56
C ALA A 89 -5.97 -1.45 -4.94
N LEU A 90 -5.26 -1.65 -6.04
CA LEU A 90 -5.82 -1.64 -7.40
C LEU A 90 -6.90 -2.73 -7.61
N VAL A 91 -6.83 -3.80 -6.85
CA VAL A 91 -7.80 -4.90 -6.85
C VAL A 91 -8.60 -4.98 -5.54
N ARG A 92 -8.59 -3.90 -4.73
CA ARG A 92 -9.27 -3.76 -3.43
C ARG A 92 -8.79 -4.74 -2.34
N GLU A 93 -7.59 -5.23 -2.49
CA GLU A 93 -6.91 -6.12 -1.52
C GLU A 93 -5.66 -5.45 -0.95
N GLY A 94 -5.69 -4.12 -0.87
CA GLY A 94 -4.60 -3.33 -0.33
C GLY A 94 -4.45 -3.46 1.18
N MET A 95 -3.27 -3.10 1.66
CA MET A 95 -3.00 -2.83 3.06
C MET A 95 -2.55 -1.38 3.21
N THR A 96 -3.24 -0.62 4.05
CA THR A 96 -2.88 0.77 4.32
C THR A 96 -2.58 0.96 5.80
N ALA A 97 -1.39 1.44 6.13
CA ALA A 97 -1.08 1.93 7.46
C ALA A 97 -1.33 3.44 7.55
N LEU A 98 -1.92 3.87 8.67
CA LEU A 98 -2.21 5.28 8.97
C LEU A 98 -1.44 5.72 10.21
N ALA A 99 -0.77 6.87 10.12
CA ALA A 99 -0.21 7.59 11.26
C ALA A 99 -0.87 8.96 11.37
N MET A 100 -1.42 9.24 12.54
CA MET A 100 -2.17 10.48 12.80
C MET A 100 -1.22 11.56 13.32
N GLY A 101 -1.27 12.74 12.70
CA GLY A 101 -0.57 13.93 13.19
C GLY A 101 -1.32 14.65 14.30
N ALA A 102 -0.65 15.62 14.90
CA ALA A 102 -1.27 16.49 15.89
C ALA A 102 -2.46 17.25 15.28
N GLY A 103 -3.54 17.40 16.06
CA GLY A 103 -4.76 18.10 15.64
C GLY A 103 -5.72 17.31 14.75
N VAL A 104 -5.37 16.07 14.36
CA VAL A 104 -6.31 15.15 13.70
C VAL A 104 -7.33 14.68 14.73
N SER A 105 -8.61 14.91 14.46
CA SER A 105 -9.71 14.47 15.32
C SER A 105 -10.07 13.00 15.08
N ASP A 106 -10.88 12.42 15.97
CA ASP A 106 -11.42 11.06 15.78
C ASP A 106 -12.30 10.98 14.53
N ASP A 107 -13.04 12.04 14.20
CA ASP A 107 -13.86 12.13 12.99
C ASP A 107 -12.98 12.15 11.73
N ASP A 108 -11.88 12.94 11.75
CA ASP A 108 -10.89 12.94 10.65
C ASP A 108 -10.29 11.53 10.47
N ALA A 109 -9.90 10.88 11.55
CA ALA A 109 -9.34 9.54 11.52
C ALA A 109 -10.35 8.50 10.99
N GLY A 110 -11.62 8.61 11.39
CA GLY A 110 -12.73 7.79 10.90
C GLY A 110 -12.95 7.97 9.40
N LEU A 111 -12.94 9.23 8.93
CA LEU A 111 -13.07 9.56 7.52
C LEU A 111 -11.91 8.95 6.69
N VAL A 112 -10.67 9.15 7.11
CA VAL A 112 -9.50 8.60 6.41
C VAL A 112 -9.55 7.07 6.38
N ARG A 113 -9.91 6.43 7.51
CA ARG A 113 -10.10 4.98 7.56
C ARG A 113 -11.13 4.53 6.53
N THR A 114 -12.30 5.15 6.49
CA THR A 114 -13.37 4.83 5.55
C THR A 114 -12.90 4.93 4.09
N ILE A 115 -12.14 5.97 3.75
CA ILE A 115 -11.57 6.14 2.40
C ILE A 115 -10.70 4.93 2.03
N PHE A 116 -9.75 4.54 2.88
CA PHE A 116 -8.81 3.46 2.55
C PHE A 116 -9.41 2.05 2.69
N GLU A 117 -10.45 1.87 3.51
CA GLU A 117 -11.20 0.61 3.61
C GLU A 117 -11.95 0.26 2.32
N THR A 118 -12.20 1.23 1.43
CA THR A 118 -12.75 0.97 0.09
C THR A 118 -11.79 0.19 -0.82
N VAL A 119 -10.50 0.22 -0.52
CA VAL A 119 -9.45 -0.41 -1.35
C VAL A 119 -8.65 -1.48 -0.62
N GLY A 120 -9.07 -1.87 0.58
CA GLY A 120 -8.42 -2.93 1.35
C GLY A 120 -8.56 -2.78 2.85
N ARG A 121 -7.60 -3.29 3.61
CA ARG A 121 -7.56 -3.23 5.08
C ARG A 121 -6.75 -2.04 5.57
N VAL A 122 -7.11 -1.55 6.76
CA VAL A 122 -6.47 -0.39 7.38
C VAL A 122 -5.99 -0.72 8.79
N VAL A 123 -4.78 -0.26 9.13
CA VAL A 123 -4.23 -0.34 10.49
C VAL A 123 -3.69 1.03 10.91
N ALA A 124 -3.89 1.41 12.15
CA ALA A 124 -3.24 2.58 12.74
C ALA A 124 -1.90 2.16 13.34
N VAL A 125 -0.86 2.97 13.12
CA VAL A 125 0.48 2.76 13.67
C VAL A 125 1.07 4.10 14.14
N GLU A 126 2.03 4.03 15.06
CA GLU A 126 2.85 5.21 15.37
C GLU A 126 3.71 5.60 14.16
N GLU A 127 3.89 6.90 13.93
CA GLU A 127 4.62 7.38 12.75
C GLU A 127 6.05 6.81 12.65
N ARG A 128 6.73 6.60 13.79
CA ARG A 128 8.07 6.03 13.81
C ARG A 128 8.19 4.63 13.20
N LEU A 129 7.06 3.92 13.04
CA LEU A 129 6.99 2.58 12.45
C LEU A 129 6.70 2.61 10.94
N MET A 130 6.44 3.78 10.35
CA MET A 130 6.04 3.87 8.93
C MET A 130 7.12 3.40 7.96
N ASP A 131 8.39 3.49 8.32
CA ASP A 131 9.48 2.98 7.47
C ASP A 131 9.52 1.44 7.50
N ALA A 132 9.25 0.82 8.66
CA ALA A 132 9.08 -0.63 8.76
C ALA A 132 7.84 -1.10 7.97
N VAL A 133 6.73 -0.35 8.03
CA VAL A 133 5.54 -0.60 7.20
C VAL A 133 5.89 -0.52 5.72
N THR A 134 6.67 0.48 5.32
CA THR A 134 7.10 0.64 3.92
C THR A 134 7.89 -0.58 3.45
N GLY A 135 8.85 -1.06 4.25
CA GLY A 135 9.64 -2.25 3.94
C GLY A 135 8.81 -3.53 3.91
N LEU A 136 7.83 -3.67 4.83
CA LEU A 136 7.01 -4.89 4.95
C LEU A 136 5.86 -4.92 3.94
N SER A 137 4.98 -3.92 3.93
CA SER A 137 3.75 -3.94 3.14
C SER A 137 3.79 -3.04 1.92
N GLY A 138 4.53 -1.93 1.96
CA GLY A 138 4.72 -1.06 0.80
C GLY A 138 5.51 -1.75 -0.31
N SER A 139 6.68 -2.30 0.02
CA SER A 139 7.56 -3.05 -0.89
C SER A 139 7.19 -4.52 -1.02
N GLY A 140 6.48 -5.07 -0.04
CA GLY A 140 6.11 -6.50 0.07
C GLY A 140 5.52 -7.11 -1.20
N PRO A 141 4.63 -6.44 -1.94
CA PRO A 141 4.10 -6.99 -3.20
C PRO A 141 5.18 -7.40 -4.19
N ALA A 142 6.30 -6.66 -4.29
CA ALA A 142 7.41 -7.03 -5.17
C ALA A 142 8.06 -8.35 -4.77
N TYR A 143 8.22 -8.60 -3.47
CA TYR A 143 8.78 -9.86 -2.94
C TYR A 143 7.84 -11.03 -3.23
N VAL A 144 6.53 -10.80 -3.10
CA VAL A 144 5.51 -11.81 -3.40
C VAL A 144 5.46 -12.13 -4.89
N PHE A 145 5.55 -11.12 -5.76
CA PHE A 145 5.61 -11.34 -7.22
C PHE A 145 6.83 -12.17 -7.61
N GLN A 146 8.00 -11.91 -7.03
CA GLN A 146 9.20 -12.71 -7.26
C GLN A 146 9.02 -14.15 -6.76
N ALA A 147 8.37 -14.36 -5.62
CA ALA A 147 8.08 -15.70 -5.13
C ALA A 147 7.10 -16.46 -6.04
N ILE A 148 6.05 -15.79 -6.56
CA ILE A 148 5.10 -16.37 -7.53
C ILE A 148 5.83 -16.77 -8.81
N GLU A 149 6.68 -15.90 -9.35
CA GLU A 149 7.49 -16.18 -10.54
C GLU A 149 8.39 -17.41 -10.33
N ALA A 150 9.11 -17.46 -9.21
CA ALA A 150 10.00 -18.58 -8.89
C ALA A 150 9.25 -19.93 -8.73
N LEU A 151 8.06 -19.90 -8.12
CA LEU A 151 7.19 -21.08 -8.02
C LEU A 151 6.72 -21.55 -9.40
N ALA A 152 6.29 -20.61 -10.25
CA ALA A 152 5.87 -20.90 -11.61
C ALA A 152 7.01 -21.49 -12.45
N ASP A 153 8.23 -20.94 -12.34
CA ASP A 153 9.42 -21.45 -13.01
C ASP A 153 9.75 -22.87 -12.58
N GLY A 154 9.65 -23.17 -11.28
CA GLY A 154 9.79 -24.54 -10.79
C GLY A 154 8.77 -25.49 -11.40
N GLY A 155 7.51 -25.07 -11.54
CA GLY A 155 6.47 -25.83 -12.22
C GLY A 155 6.79 -26.09 -13.69
N VAL A 156 7.24 -25.07 -14.41
CA VAL A 156 7.63 -25.21 -15.82
C VAL A 156 8.84 -26.15 -15.99
N MET A 157 9.82 -26.05 -15.11
CA MET A 157 10.98 -26.94 -15.11
C MET A 157 10.57 -28.42 -14.92
N MET A 158 9.46 -28.67 -14.23
CA MET A 158 8.88 -29.99 -14.02
C MET A 158 7.87 -30.40 -15.10
N GLY A 159 7.72 -29.60 -16.18
CA GLY A 159 6.91 -29.95 -17.36
C GLY A 159 5.51 -29.33 -17.42
N LEU A 160 5.14 -28.44 -16.50
CA LEU A 160 3.85 -27.73 -16.60
C LEU A 160 3.89 -26.66 -17.71
N PRO A 161 2.80 -26.47 -18.45
CA PRO A 161 2.66 -25.31 -19.31
C PRO A 161 2.78 -24.00 -18.51
N ARG A 162 3.44 -22.97 -19.07
CA ARG A 162 3.69 -21.68 -18.40
C ARG A 162 2.44 -21.07 -17.76
N GLN A 163 1.35 -20.93 -18.52
CA GLN A 163 0.10 -20.36 -18.03
C GLN A 163 -0.49 -21.14 -16.85
N THR A 164 -0.41 -22.47 -16.90
CA THR A 164 -0.88 -23.32 -15.81
C THR A 164 -0.03 -23.15 -14.56
N ALA A 165 1.30 -23.09 -14.72
CA ALA A 165 2.22 -22.90 -13.60
C ALA A 165 2.02 -21.54 -12.92
N GLU A 166 1.86 -20.47 -13.69
CA GLU A 166 1.59 -19.12 -13.18
C GLU A 166 0.26 -19.05 -12.41
N LEU A 167 -0.81 -19.63 -12.95
CA LEU A 167 -2.12 -19.70 -12.28
C LEU A 167 -2.03 -20.47 -10.96
N LEU A 168 -1.38 -21.63 -10.97
CA LEU A 168 -1.20 -22.47 -9.76
C LEU A 168 -0.40 -21.71 -8.69
N ALA A 169 0.70 -21.08 -9.07
CA ALA A 169 1.55 -20.32 -8.15
C ALA A 169 0.79 -19.13 -7.54
N ALA A 170 0.16 -18.31 -8.37
CA ALA A 170 -0.57 -17.13 -7.90
C ALA A 170 -1.74 -17.53 -7.00
N GLN A 171 -2.54 -18.52 -7.37
CA GLN A 171 -3.68 -18.99 -6.56
C GLN A 171 -3.23 -19.63 -5.26
N THR A 172 -2.10 -20.34 -5.25
CA THR A 172 -1.54 -20.93 -4.03
C THR A 172 -1.13 -19.86 -3.03
N VAL A 173 -0.42 -18.81 -3.48
CA VAL A 173 -0.01 -17.70 -2.62
C VAL A 173 -1.22 -16.95 -2.09
N PHE A 174 -2.18 -16.61 -2.95
CA PHE A 174 -3.43 -15.94 -2.57
C PHE A 174 -4.20 -16.74 -1.51
N GLY A 175 -4.45 -18.03 -1.78
CA GLY A 175 -5.21 -18.89 -0.86
C GLY A 175 -4.49 -19.09 0.49
N SER A 176 -3.16 -19.20 0.48
CA SER A 176 -2.37 -19.34 1.71
C SER A 176 -2.42 -18.07 2.56
N ALA A 177 -2.28 -16.89 1.94
CA ALA A 177 -2.40 -15.62 2.64
C ALA A 177 -3.80 -15.42 3.22
N ARG A 178 -4.83 -15.73 2.44
CA ARG A 178 -6.23 -15.66 2.87
C ARG A 178 -6.50 -16.59 4.04
N LEU A 179 -6.00 -17.82 4.01
CA LEU A 179 -6.14 -18.77 5.10
C LEU A 179 -5.51 -18.27 6.41
N VAL A 180 -4.35 -17.63 6.35
CA VAL A 180 -3.73 -16.98 7.53
C VAL A 180 -4.64 -15.89 8.10
N LEU A 181 -5.14 -15.00 7.23
CA LEU A 181 -5.97 -13.87 7.64
C LEU A 181 -7.34 -14.26 8.21
N GLU A 182 -7.97 -15.30 7.67
CA GLU A 182 -9.30 -15.75 8.10
C GLU A 182 -9.25 -16.67 9.32
N SER A 183 -8.24 -17.54 9.39
CA SER A 183 -8.16 -18.49 10.51
C SER A 183 -7.51 -17.90 11.76
N GLY A 184 -6.69 -16.84 11.63
CA GLY A 184 -5.86 -16.30 12.71
C GLY A 184 -4.81 -17.27 13.24
N VAL A 185 -4.63 -18.43 12.59
CA VAL A 185 -3.66 -19.45 13.00
C VAL A 185 -2.26 -19.02 12.59
N HIS A 186 -1.30 -19.20 13.49
CA HIS A 186 0.10 -18.85 13.23
C HIS A 186 0.62 -19.57 11.98
N PRO A 187 1.32 -18.86 11.05
CA PRO A 187 1.80 -19.45 9.78
C PRO A 187 2.61 -20.73 9.94
N ALA A 188 3.42 -20.86 11.00
CA ALA A 188 4.18 -22.07 11.26
C ALA A 188 3.28 -23.29 11.50
N GLN A 189 2.16 -23.13 12.19
CA GLN A 189 1.21 -24.23 12.42
C GLN A 189 0.49 -24.62 11.13
N LEU A 190 0.13 -23.65 10.28
CA LEU A 190 -0.46 -23.93 8.97
C LEU A 190 0.53 -24.66 8.07
N LYS A 191 1.80 -24.26 8.07
CA LYS A 191 2.89 -24.95 7.36
C LYS A 191 3.01 -26.41 7.79
N ASP A 192 2.99 -26.68 9.11
CA ASP A 192 3.11 -28.03 9.64
C ASP A 192 1.93 -28.92 9.24
N ARG A 193 0.71 -28.37 9.13
CA ARG A 193 -0.47 -29.13 8.67
C ARG A 193 -0.37 -29.60 7.21
N VAL A 194 0.44 -28.93 6.39
CA VAL A 194 0.67 -29.30 4.98
C VAL A 194 1.83 -30.29 4.84
N ALA A 195 2.73 -30.33 5.83
CA ALA A 195 3.94 -31.17 5.79
C ALA A 195 3.65 -32.59 6.26
N SER A 196 3.67 -33.55 5.35
CA SER A 196 3.57 -34.99 5.68
C SER A 196 4.95 -35.64 5.82
N PRO A 197 5.10 -36.69 6.68
CA PRO A 197 6.35 -37.43 6.81
C PRO A 197 6.86 -37.95 5.46
N GLY A 198 8.10 -37.62 5.11
CA GLY A 198 8.72 -38.04 3.85
C GLY A 198 8.12 -37.47 2.57
N GLY A 199 7.14 -36.53 2.67
CA GLY A 199 6.45 -35.93 1.54
C GLY A 199 7.23 -34.85 0.79
N THR A 200 6.68 -34.41 -0.34
CA THR A 200 7.27 -33.34 -1.18
C THR A 200 7.35 -32.01 -0.45
N THR A 201 6.38 -31.72 0.42
CA THR A 201 6.34 -30.47 1.19
C THR A 201 7.56 -30.34 2.11
N ILE A 202 7.86 -31.37 2.92
CA ILE A 202 9.00 -31.29 3.84
C ILE A 202 10.33 -31.23 3.08
N ALA A 203 10.45 -31.93 1.93
CA ALA A 203 11.63 -31.86 1.08
C ALA A 203 11.81 -30.44 0.48
N GLY A 204 10.74 -29.82 0.01
CA GLY A 204 10.76 -28.44 -0.50
C GLY A 204 11.10 -27.42 0.59
N LEU A 205 10.51 -27.54 1.77
CA LEU A 205 10.84 -26.69 2.93
C LEU A 205 12.32 -26.79 3.30
N HIS A 206 12.89 -28.01 3.30
CA HIS A 206 14.32 -28.21 3.56
C HIS A 206 15.20 -27.47 2.55
N GLN A 207 14.86 -27.49 1.25
CA GLN A 207 15.58 -26.74 0.23
C GLN A 207 15.50 -25.21 0.45
N LEU A 208 14.33 -24.68 0.84
CA LEU A 208 14.15 -23.25 1.15
C LEU A 208 15.01 -22.83 2.35
N GLU A 209 15.05 -23.65 3.42
CA GLU A 209 15.89 -23.37 4.60
C GLU A 209 17.39 -23.42 4.25
N GLN A 210 17.83 -24.41 3.48
CA GLN A 210 19.23 -24.52 3.04
C GLN A 210 19.69 -23.32 2.17
N ARG A 211 18.77 -22.69 1.43
CA ARG A 211 19.04 -21.53 0.57
C ARG A 211 18.85 -20.19 1.28
N GLY A 212 18.62 -20.20 2.58
CA GLY A 212 18.52 -18.96 3.36
C GLY A 212 17.24 -18.17 3.15
N PHE A 213 16.11 -18.84 2.86
CA PHE A 213 14.82 -18.15 2.62
C PHE A 213 14.38 -17.24 3.79
N ARG A 214 14.85 -17.51 5.01
CA ARG A 214 14.58 -16.69 6.20
C ARG A 214 15.74 -15.78 6.60
N ALA A 215 16.86 -15.85 5.93
CA ALA A 215 18.06 -15.09 6.25
C ALA A 215 18.05 -13.69 5.63
#